data_4a6bc204fa94cefb6ba36dc56d086e6e
#
_entry.id   4a6bc204fa94cefb6ba36dc56d086e6e
#
_cell.length_a   1.000
_cell.length_b   1.000
_cell.length_c   1.000
_cell.angle_alpha   90.00
_cell.angle_beta   90.00
_cell.angle_gamma   90.00
#
_symmetry.space_group_name_H-M   'P 1'
#
loop_
_entity.id
_entity.type
_entity.pdbx_description
1 polymer ?
#
loop_
_entity_poly.entity_id
_entity_poly.type
_entity_poly.pdbx_seq_one_letter_code
_entity_poly.pdbx_strand_id
1 'polypeptide(L)'
;DVAPSRGLGDVYKRQEVMKQTVQTIQAKKQRGEKITMLTCYDYTTAKLMDAAGLDMLLVGDSLGNVILGYEDTVSVTMEDMLHHAKAVARGAKENAMVVVDMPFLSYQTSVYDAVVNAGRLMKEGRAGAVKLEGGAVVCDQIRTIVQASIPVVAHLGMTPQSVNTMGGFKVQGKTADAAKKLLADAKAVEEAGAFALVLECVPAKLAAWISGKLTIPTIGIGAGAGCDGQVLVYQDMLGMFSDYQPKFVRHFADVGSVMRDAFAQYQEAVHDGSFPAKEHEFAISDEIMAQLEQEEK
;
A
#
# COMPACT_ATOMS: atom_id res chain seq x y z
N ASP A 1 -57.14 9.63 -4.27
CA ASP A 1 -55.85 9.51 -3.56
C ASP A 1 -54.73 9.28 -4.57
N VAL A 2 -54.04 10.35 -4.93
CA VAL A 2 -52.86 10.29 -5.81
C VAL A 2 -51.64 10.26 -4.91
N ALA A 3 -50.91 9.15 -4.90
CA ALA A 3 -49.64 9.03 -4.20
C ALA A 3 -48.62 10.09 -4.74
N PRO A 4 -47.90 10.79 -3.88
CA PRO A 4 -46.92 11.78 -4.35
C PRO A 4 -45.81 11.07 -5.11
N SER A 5 -45.49 11.56 -6.32
CA SER A 5 -44.39 11.15 -7.15
C SER A 5 -43.08 11.34 -6.36
N ARG A 6 -42.33 10.26 -6.14
CA ARG A 6 -40.96 10.33 -5.62
C ARG A 6 -40.14 11.12 -6.64
N GLY A 7 -39.74 12.32 -6.22
CA GLY A 7 -39.04 13.24 -7.11
C GLY A 7 -37.68 12.69 -7.57
N LEU A 8 -37.37 12.93 -8.82
CA LEU A 8 -36.08 12.68 -9.49
C LEU A 8 -34.85 13.27 -8.75
N GLY A 9 -35.06 14.07 -7.69
CA GLY A 9 -34.02 14.70 -6.89
C GLY A 9 -33.24 13.78 -5.95
N ASP A 10 -33.79 12.60 -5.57
CA ASP A 10 -33.12 11.66 -4.67
C ASP A 10 -32.18 10.68 -5.40
N VAL A 11 -32.24 10.62 -6.72
CA VAL A 11 -31.38 9.77 -7.56
C VAL A 11 -29.98 10.36 -7.71
N TYR A 12 -29.81 11.68 -7.55
CA TYR A 12 -28.52 12.36 -7.70
C TYR A 12 -27.72 12.57 -6.41
N LYS A 13 -28.20 12.09 -5.26
CA LYS A 13 -27.50 12.23 -3.97
C LYS A 13 -26.77 10.99 -3.48
N ARG A 14 -26.80 9.87 -4.18
CA ARG A 14 -25.74 8.87 -4.09
C ARG A 14 -24.69 9.26 -5.16
N GLN A 15 -23.73 10.09 -4.81
CA GLN A 15 -22.42 9.95 -5.42
C GLN A 15 -22.02 8.49 -5.08
N GLU A 16 -22.17 7.60 -6.06
CA GLU A 16 -21.50 6.30 -6.00
C GLU A 16 -20.03 6.63 -5.80
N VAL A 17 -19.51 6.28 -4.61
CA VAL A 17 -18.07 6.30 -4.37
C VAL A 17 -17.52 5.26 -5.32
N MET A 18 -17.13 5.72 -6.53
CA MET A 18 -16.57 4.83 -7.54
C MET A 18 -15.14 4.55 -7.15
N LYS A 19 -14.82 3.26 -7.04
CA LYS A 19 -13.45 2.78 -6.81
C LYS A 19 -12.47 3.48 -7.73
N GLN A 20 -11.34 3.92 -7.18
CA GLN A 20 -10.32 4.63 -7.93
C GLN A 20 -9.81 3.79 -9.11
N THR A 21 -9.64 4.44 -10.24
CA THR A 21 -9.12 3.88 -11.50
C THR A 21 -7.90 4.68 -11.95
N VAL A 22 -7.18 4.18 -12.95
CA VAL A 22 -6.08 4.92 -13.60
C VAL A 22 -6.53 6.33 -13.99
N GLN A 23 -7.71 6.44 -14.62
CA GLN A 23 -8.25 7.72 -15.11
C GLN A 23 -8.58 8.68 -13.95
N THR A 24 -9.19 8.19 -12.86
CA THR A 24 -9.52 9.05 -11.71
C THR A 24 -8.25 9.53 -11.00
N ILE A 25 -7.22 8.69 -10.88
CA ILE A 25 -5.92 9.06 -10.31
C ILE A 25 -5.22 10.11 -11.19
N GLN A 26 -5.17 9.92 -12.50
CA GLN A 26 -4.59 10.91 -13.42
C GLN A 26 -5.37 12.24 -13.43
N ALA A 27 -6.70 12.17 -13.36
CA ALA A 27 -7.56 13.36 -13.30
C ALA A 27 -7.30 14.21 -12.04
N LYS A 28 -6.92 13.61 -10.90
CA LYS A 28 -6.53 14.36 -9.69
C LYS A 28 -5.35 15.30 -9.97
N LYS A 29 -4.30 14.81 -10.64
CA LYS A 29 -3.18 15.68 -11.05
C LYS A 29 -3.65 16.86 -11.90
N GLN A 30 -4.50 16.60 -12.89
CA GLN A 30 -5.02 17.66 -13.78
C GLN A 30 -5.82 18.72 -13.02
N ARG A 31 -6.50 18.33 -11.94
CA ARG A 31 -7.26 19.25 -11.07
C ARG A 31 -6.42 19.86 -9.94
N GLY A 32 -5.14 19.49 -9.81
CA GLY A 32 -4.28 19.91 -8.70
C GLY A 32 -4.65 19.30 -7.34
N GLU A 33 -5.41 18.20 -7.33
CA GLU A 33 -5.80 17.47 -6.13
C GLU A 33 -4.71 16.51 -5.71
N LYS A 34 -4.42 16.46 -4.41
CA LYS A 34 -3.39 15.55 -3.89
C LYS A 34 -3.91 14.12 -3.82
N ILE A 35 -3.02 13.16 -4.13
CA ILE A 35 -3.27 11.73 -4.10
C ILE A 35 -2.72 11.18 -2.80
N THR A 36 -3.56 10.43 -2.07
CA THR A 36 -3.19 9.78 -0.82
C THR A 36 -2.92 8.31 -1.06
N MET A 37 -1.77 7.82 -0.59
CA MET A 37 -1.38 6.42 -0.67
C MET A 37 -0.77 5.97 0.64
N LEU A 38 -1.10 4.76 1.10
CA LEU A 38 -0.44 4.09 2.23
C LEU A 38 -0.12 2.65 1.84
N THR A 39 0.94 2.10 2.43
CA THR A 39 1.12 0.64 2.37
C THR A 39 0.02 -0.05 3.15
N CYS A 40 -0.33 -1.26 2.75
CA CYS A 40 -1.34 -2.08 3.42
C CYS A 40 -1.06 -3.56 3.16
N TYR A 41 -1.21 -4.42 4.17
CA TYR A 41 -0.76 -5.81 4.05
C TYR A 41 -1.80 -6.84 4.52
N ASP A 42 -2.94 -6.42 5.07
CA ASP A 42 -3.97 -7.33 5.59
C ASP A 42 -5.40 -6.83 5.32
N TYR A 43 -6.35 -7.72 5.55
CA TYR A 43 -7.77 -7.47 5.29
C TYR A 43 -8.37 -6.39 6.21
N THR A 44 -8.09 -6.45 7.51
CA THR A 44 -8.71 -5.55 8.49
C THR A 44 -8.21 -4.13 8.31
N THR A 45 -6.88 -3.96 8.15
CA THR A 45 -6.27 -2.67 7.87
C THR A 45 -6.76 -2.09 6.54
N ALA A 46 -6.89 -2.93 5.50
CA ALA A 46 -7.43 -2.50 4.21
C ALA A 46 -8.86 -1.95 4.32
N LYS A 47 -9.73 -2.58 5.11
CA LYS A 47 -11.08 -2.07 5.37
C LYS A 47 -11.09 -0.70 6.06
N LEU A 48 -10.22 -0.52 7.04
CA LEU A 48 -10.11 0.76 7.76
C LEU A 48 -9.62 1.87 6.82
N MET A 49 -8.61 1.59 6.00
CA MET A 49 -8.04 2.54 5.05
C MET A 49 -9.02 2.88 3.91
N ASP A 50 -9.73 1.89 3.39
CA ASP A 50 -10.73 2.06 2.34
C ASP A 50 -11.90 2.91 2.84
N ALA A 51 -12.38 2.64 4.06
CA ALA A 51 -13.41 3.45 4.72
C ALA A 51 -12.95 4.88 5.05
N ALA A 52 -11.65 5.09 5.28
CA ALA A 52 -11.07 6.42 5.48
C ALA A 52 -10.95 7.22 4.17
N GLY A 53 -11.23 6.63 3.02
CA GLY A 53 -11.26 7.32 1.73
C GLY A 53 -9.88 7.50 1.09
N LEU A 54 -8.89 6.67 1.41
CA LEU A 54 -7.59 6.70 0.73
C LEU A 54 -7.74 6.38 -0.76
N ASP A 55 -6.94 7.05 -1.60
CA ASP A 55 -7.01 6.87 -3.05
C ASP A 55 -6.35 5.56 -3.50
N MET A 56 -5.22 5.21 -2.89
CA MET A 56 -4.44 4.04 -3.28
C MET A 56 -3.94 3.29 -2.04
N LEU A 57 -3.95 1.95 -2.10
CA LEU A 57 -3.32 1.08 -1.13
C LEU A 57 -2.19 0.30 -1.80
N LEU A 58 -0.99 0.35 -1.23
CA LEU A 58 0.18 -0.32 -1.74
C LEU A 58 0.45 -1.60 -0.95
N VAL A 59 0.32 -2.75 -1.60
CA VAL A 59 0.96 -3.96 -1.10
C VAL A 59 2.42 -3.90 -1.52
N GLY A 60 3.23 -3.26 -0.66
CA GLY A 60 4.65 -3.02 -0.92
C GLY A 60 5.52 -4.20 -0.50
N ASP A 61 6.63 -4.41 -1.19
CA ASP A 61 7.65 -5.39 -0.77
C ASP A 61 8.35 -5.01 0.55
N SER A 62 8.14 -3.77 1.03
CA SER A 62 8.43 -3.36 2.42
C SER A 62 7.76 -4.25 3.48
N LEU A 63 6.77 -5.09 3.10
CA LEU A 63 6.26 -6.15 3.97
C LEU A 63 7.37 -7.09 4.47
N GLY A 64 8.44 -7.24 3.69
CA GLY A 64 9.62 -7.99 4.11
C GLY A 64 10.14 -7.48 5.46
N ASN A 65 10.28 -6.17 5.60
CA ASN A 65 10.78 -5.56 6.85
C ASN A 65 9.71 -5.53 7.95
N VAL A 66 8.53 -4.96 7.68
CA VAL A 66 7.56 -4.59 8.73
C VAL A 66 6.57 -5.70 9.09
N ILE A 67 6.47 -6.75 8.28
CA ILE A 67 5.56 -7.88 8.51
C ILE A 67 6.34 -9.19 8.71
N LEU A 68 7.32 -9.47 7.83
CA LEU A 68 8.06 -10.75 7.84
C LEU A 68 9.35 -10.69 8.67
N GLY A 69 9.81 -9.48 9.05
CA GLY A 69 11.01 -9.28 9.87
C GLY A 69 12.31 -9.56 9.12
N TYR A 70 12.32 -9.42 7.78
CA TYR A 70 13.53 -9.51 6.98
C TYR A 70 14.37 -8.23 7.09
N GLU A 71 15.67 -8.34 6.91
CA GLU A 71 16.58 -7.19 6.94
C GLU A 71 16.41 -6.26 5.74
N ASP A 72 15.96 -6.81 4.60
CA ASP A 72 15.72 -6.08 3.36
C ASP A 72 14.49 -6.60 2.59
N THR A 73 14.21 -6.01 1.43
CA THR A 73 13.10 -6.41 0.56
C THR A 73 13.49 -7.49 -0.47
N VAL A 74 14.78 -7.82 -0.59
CA VAL A 74 15.31 -8.72 -1.64
C VAL A 74 14.80 -10.16 -1.45
N SER A 75 14.57 -10.56 -0.21
CA SER A 75 14.09 -11.90 0.14
C SER A 75 12.60 -12.13 -0.08
N VAL A 76 11.83 -11.08 -0.38
CA VAL A 76 10.37 -11.17 -0.59
C VAL A 76 10.07 -11.92 -1.88
N THR A 77 9.19 -12.91 -1.80
CA THR A 77 8.80 -13.77 -2.92
C THR A 77 7.51 -13.31 -3.60
N MET A 78 7.24 -13.82 -4.80
CA MET A 78 5.94 -13.65 -5.46
C MET A 78 4.79 -14.22 -4.62
N GLU A 79 5.03 -15.29 -3.89
CA GLU A 79 4.01 -15.94 -3.05
C GLU A 79 3.66 -15.08 -1.83
N ASP A 80 4.63 -14.42 -1.22
CA ASP A 80 4.39 -13.44 -0.16
C ASP A 80 3.52 -12.29 -0.69
N MET A 81 3.89 -11.73 -1.83
CA MET A 81 3.14 -10.64 -2.45
C MET A 81 1.70 -11.05 -2.78
N LEU A 82 1.51 -12.24 -3.34
CA LEU A 82 0.19 -12.78 -3.66
C LEU A 82 -0.65 -13.03 -2.40
N HIS A 83 -0.03 -13.55 -1.33
CA HIS A 83 -0.71 -13.79 -0.06
C HIS A 83 -1.33 -12.50 0.49
N HIS A 84 -0.51 -11.47 0.61
CA HIS A 84 -0.92 -10.18 1.13
C HIS A 84 -1.87 -9.43 0.18
N ALA A 85 -1.61 -9.46 -1.13
CA ALA A 85 -2.48 -8.83 -2.14
C ALA A 85 -3.92 -9.37 -2.09
N LYS A 86 -4.08 -10.70 -1.97
CA LYS A 86 -5.41 -11.34 -1.83
C LYS A 86 -6.18 -10.82 -0.60
N ALA A 87 -5.49 -10.62 0.51
CA ALA A 87 -6.10 -10.10 1.74
C ALA A 87 -6.53 -8.64 1.58
N VAL A 88 -5.62 -7.78 1.10
CA VAL A 88 -5.89 -6.35 0.88
C VAL A 88 -7.00 -6.13 -0.14
N ALA A 89 -6.97 -6.84 -1.26
CA ALA A 89 -8.00 -6.72 -2.31
C ALA A 89 -9.40 -7.11 -1.82
N ARG A 90 -9.51 -8.03 -0.86
CA ARG A 90 -10.80 -8.35 -0.21
C ARG A 90 -11.28 -7.25 0.73
N GLY A 91 -10.36 -6.49 1.33
CA GLY A 91 -10.67 -5.40 2.23
C GLY A 91 -11.00 -4.08 1.52
N ALA A 92 -10.29 -3.76 0.45
CA ALA A 92 -10.42 -2.52 -0.32
C ALA A 92 -11.43 -2.68 -1.48
N LYS A 93 -12.72 -2.59 -1.20
CA LYS A 93 -13.77 -2.85 -2.20
C LYS A 93 -14.42 -1.58 -2.75
N GLU A 94 -14.51 -0.55 -1.93
CA GLU A 94 -15.41 0.58 -2.20
C GLU A 94 -14.67 1.76 -2.85
N ASN A 95 -13.44 2.06 -2.43
CA ASN A 95 -12.78 3.32 -2.76
C ASN A 95 -11.37 3.15 -3.37
N ALA A 96 -10.44 2.53 -2.64
CA ALA A 96 -9.04 2.57 -2.99
C ALA A 96 -8.67 1.65 -4.17
N MET A 97 -7.74 2.13 -5.02
CA MET A 97 -7.03 1.28 -5.98
C MET A 97 -5.94 0.49 -5.24
N VAL A 98 -5.92 -0.82 -5.40
CA VAL A 98 -4.85 -1.67 -4.85
C VAL A 98 -3.71 -1.77 -5.86
N VAL A 99 -2.54 -1.31 -5.48
CA VAL A 99 -1.27 -1.45 -6.22
C VAL A 99 -0.43 -2.50 -5.53
N VAL A 100 0.21 -3.38 -6.29
CA VAL A 100 1.03 -4.46 -5.74
C VAL A 100 2.43 -4.40 -6.34
N ASP A 101 3.45 -4.42 -5.48
CA ASP A 101 4.84 -4.46 -5.92
C ASP A 101 5.16 -5.79 -6.60
N MET A 102 5.89 -5.70 -7.68
CA MET A 102 6.60 -6.84 -8.26
C MET A 102 7.91 -7.01 -7.45
N PRO A 103 8.10 -8.13 -6.73
CA PRO A 103 9.26 -8.31 -5.87
C PRO A 103 10.53 -8.49 -6.69
N PHE A 104 11.68 -8.38 -6.03
CA PHE A 104 13.00 -8.54 -6.65
C PHE A 104 13.11 -9.82 -7.48
N LEU A 105 13.71 -9.73 -8.66
CA LEU A 105 13.86 -10.78 -9.68
C LEU A 105 12.56 -11.34 -10.29
N SER A 106 11.41 -10.75 -9.99
CA SER A 106 10.16 -11.16 -10.65
C SER A 106 9.94 -10.52 -12.04
N TYR A 107 10.72 -9.48 -12.37
CA TYR A 107 10.60 -8.75 -13.64
C TYR A 107 11.95 -8.42 -14.29
N GLN A 108 13.07 -8.50 -13.56
CA GLN A 108 14.38 -8.16 -14.07
C GLN A 108 14.97 -9.25 -14.97
N THR A 109 14.54 -10.49 -14.81
CA THR A 109 15.08 -11.67 -15.51
C THR A 109 14.77 -11.67 -16.99
N SER A 110 13.54 -11.34 -17.36
CA SER A 110 13.10 -11.24 -18.76
C SER A 110 11.79 -10.46 -18.86
N VAL A 111 11.47 -9.96 -20.05
CA VAL A 111 10.18 -9.36 -20.36
C VAL A 111 9.03 -10.38 -20.21
N TYR A 112 9.27 -11.64 -20.57
CA TYR A 112 8.30 -12.72 -20.42
C TYR A 112 7.93 -12.94 -18.95
N ASP A 113 8.91 -13.09 -18.06
CA ASP A 113 8.67 -13.27 -16.63
C ASP A 113 7.97 -12.05 -16.02
N ALA A 114 8.33 -10.84 -16.46
CA ALA A 114 7.67 -9.61 -16.02
C ALA A 114 6.16 -9.63 -16.32
N VAL A 115 5.76 -10.01 -17.53
CA VAL A 115 4.34 -10.07 -17.92
C VAL A 115 3.61 -11.19 -17.19
N VAL A 116 4.22 -12.38 -17.07
CA VAL A 116 3.63 -13.53 -16.38
C VAL A 116 3.41 -13.19 -14.89
N ASN A 117 4.41 -12.63 -14.21
CA ASN A 117 4.31 -12.29 -12.79
C ASN A 117 3.35 -11.11 -12.55
N ALA A 118 3.35 -10.07 -13.39
CA ALA A 118 2.34 -9.02 -13.34
C ALA A 118 0.92 -9.60 -13.54
N GLY A 119 0.75 -10.50 -14.49
CA GLY A 119 -0.50 -11.21 -14.72
C GLY A 119 -0.98 -12.03 -13.52
N ARG A 120 -0.06 -12.67 -12.78
CA ARG A 120 -0.38 -13.37 -11.52
C ARG A 120 -0.89 -12.39 -10.45
N LEU A 121 -0.23 -11.25 -10.28
CA LEU A 121 -0.67 -10.23 -9.31
C LEU A 121 -2.07 -9.70 -9.65
N MET A 122 -2.40 -9.51 -10.94
CA MET A 122 -3.73 -9.10 -11.38
C MET A 122 -4.79 -10.20 -11.18
N LYS A 123 -4.51 -11.41 -11.63
CA LYS A 123 -5.49 -12.51 -11.66
C LYS A 123 -5.68 -13.15 -10.28
N GLU A 124 -4.59 -13.53 -9.62
CA GLU A 124 -4.62 -14.21 -8.34
C GLU A 124 -4.67 -13.20 -7.18
N GLY A 125 -3.84 -12.13 -7.23
CA GLY A 125 -3.74 -11.10 -6.21
C GLY A 125 -4.88 -10.09 -6.23
N ARG A 126 -5.63 -10.00 -7.35
CA ARG A 126 -6.69 -9.01 -7.57
C ARG A 126 -6.21 -7.56 -7.50
N ALA A 127 -4.96 -7.31 -7.91
CA ALA A 127 -4.41 -5.97 -8.02
C ALA A 127 -5.18 -5.12 -9.04
N GLY A 128 -5.24 -3.81 -8.80
CA GLY A 128 -5.70 -2.81 -9.78
C GLY A 128 -4.56 -2.31 -10.66
N ALA A 129 -3.31 -2.39 -10.15
CA ALA A 129 -2.08 -2.06 -10.85
C ALA A 129 -0.89 -2.79 -10.22
N VAL A 130 0.22 -2.89 -10.95
CA VAL A 130 1.50 -3.36 -10.42
C VAL A 130 2.50 -2.21 -10.30
N LYS A 131 3.46 -2.31 -9.36
CA LYS A 131 4.58 -1.37 -9.26
C LYS A 131 5.89 -2.12 -9.46
N LEU A 132 6.85 -1.49 -10.13
CA LEU A 132 8.20 -2.01 -10.31
C LEU A 132 9.23 -0.89 -10.28
N GLU A 133 10.44 -1.23 -9.90
CA GLU A 133 11.55 -0.32 -9.68
C GLU A 133 12.51 -0.29 -10.86
N GLY A 134 12.99 0.91 -11.19
CA GLY A 134 13.97 1.16 -12.22
C GLY A 134 13.52 2.18 -13.25
N GLY A 135 14.52 2.76 -13.94
CA GLY A 135 14.33 3.75 -15.00
C GLY A 135 14.35 3.11 -16.38
N ALA A 136 15.17 3.68 -17.29
CA ALA A 136 15.27 3.23 -18.68
C ALA A 136 15.56 1.72 -18.84
N VAL A 137 16.23 1.11 -17.86
CA VAL A 137 16.62 -0.31 -17.89
C VAL A 137 15.42 -1.28 -17.80
N VAL A 138 14.25 -0.82 -17.36
CA VAL A 138 13.03 -1.64 -17.23
C VAL A 138 11.89 -1.14 -18.14
N CYS A 139 12.16 -0.23 -19.06
CA CYS A 139 11.13 0.32 -19.94
C CYS A 139 10.52 -0.72 -20.88
N ASP A 140 11.27 -1.74 -21.28
CA ASP A 140 10.73 -2.82 -22.12
C ASP A 140 9.74 -3.69 -21.34
N GLN A 141 10.02 -3.96 -20.06
CA GLN A 141 9.09 -4.64 -19.15
C GLN A 141 7.82 -3.79 -18.96
N ILE A 142 7.97 -2.49 -18.64
CA ILE A 142 6.83 -1.58 -18.46
C ILE A 142 5.96 -1.57 -19.73
N ARG A 143 6.56 -1.38 -20.88
CA ARG A 143 5.85 -1.31 -22.17
C ARG A 143 5.06 -2.59 -22.45
N THR A 144 5.68 -3.74 -22.21
CA THR A 144 5.05 -5.02 -22.51
C THR A 144 3.94 -5.37 -21.52
N ILE A 145 4.13 -5.04 -20.21
CA ILE A 145 3.09 -5.18 -19.19
C ILE A 145 1.88 -4.29 -19.54
N VAL A 146 2.12 -3.03 -19.91
CA VAL A 146 1.07 -2.09 -20.32
C VAL A 146 0.34 -2.56 -21.58
N GLN A 147 1.06 -3.11 -22.58
CA GLN A 147 0.46 -3.70 -23.78
C GLN A 147 -0.41 -4.93 -23.47
N ALA A 148 -0.11 -5.65 -22.37
CA ALA A 148 -0.96 -6.71 -21.86
C ALA A 148 -2.19 -6.19 -21.06
N SER A 149 -2.48 -4.87 -21.13
CA SER A 149 -3.59 -4.20 -20.43
C SER A 149 -3.46 -4.21 -18.89
N ILE A 150 -2.25 -4.24 -18.38
CA ILE A 150 -1.94 -4.17 -16.94
C ILE A 150 -1.41 -2.78 -16.62
N PRO A 151 -2.08 -2.00 -15.74
CA PRO A 151 -1.60 -0.69 -15.33
C PRO A 151 -0.29 -0.78 -14.52
N VAL A 152 0.65 0.11 -14.81
CA VAL A 152 1.98 0.14 -14.16
C VAL A 152 2.22 1.45 -13.44
N VAL A 153 2.67 1.37 -12.20
CA VAL A 153 3.31 2.43 -11.43
C VAL A 153 4.82 2.22 -11.51
N ALA A 154 5.57 3.21 -11.96
CA ALA A 154 7.03 3.17 -11.92
C ALA A 154 7.56 3.66 -10.57
N HIS A 155 8.81 3.30 -10.22
CA HIS A 155 9.45 3.75 -8.99
C HIS A 155 10.91 4.13 -9.26
N LEU A 156 11.26 5.37 -8.95
CA LEU A 156 12.58 5.97 -9.12
C LEU A 156 13.08 6.66 -7.84
N GLY A 157 14.34 7.01 -7.85
CA GLY A 157 15.04 7.58 -6.70
C GLY A 157 15.76 6.49 -5.94
N MET A 158 15.59 6.41 -4.63
CA MET A 158 15.99 5.22 -3.88
C MET A 158 15.05 4.08 -4.25
N THR A 159 15.63 2.98 -4.69
CA THR A 159 14.91 1.75 -5.03
C THR A 159 15.39 0.64 -4.09
N PRO A 160 14.58 0.24 -3.08
CA PRO A 160 15.00 -0.72 -2.05
C PRO A 160 15.52 -2.05 -2.61
N GLN A 161 14.97 -2.54 -3.71
CA GLN A 161 15.45 -3.75 -4.38
C GLN A 161 16.89 -3.62 -4.91
N SER A 162 17.36 -2.38 -5.12
CA SER A 162 18.73 -2.08 -5.59
C SER A 162 19.67 -1.70 -4.44
N VAL A 163 19.30 -1.90 -3.18
CA VAL A 163 20.05 -1.47 -1.99
C VAL A 163 21.49 -1.92 -2.00
N ASN A 164 21.76 -3.15 -2.44
CA ASN A 164 23.11 -3.73 -2.52
C ASN A 164 24.00 -3.01 -3.53
N THR A 165 23.44 -2.59 -4.68
CA THR A 165 24.19 -1.85 -5.71
C THR A 165 24.33 -0.38 -5.38
N MET A 166 23.38 0.19 -4.62
CA MET A 166 23.42 1.60 -4.18
C MET A 166 24.30 1.83 -2.94
N GLY A 167 24.72 0.75 -2.26
CA GLY A 167 25.52 0.84 -1.04
C GLY A 167 24.73 1.45 0.12
N GLY A 168 23.47 1.06 0.29
CA GLY A 168 22.55 1.45 1.36
C GLY A 168 21.54 2.53 0.96
N PHE A 169 20.72 2.93 1.94
CA PHE A 169 19.67 3.93 1.76
C PHE A 169 20.27 5.34 1.63
N LYS A 170 20.25 5.90 0.42
CA LYS A 170 20.86 7.21 0.12
C LYS A 170 19.90 8.07 -0.71
N VAL A 171 19.90 9.37 -0.41
CA VAL A 171 19.19 10.37 -1.21
C VAL A 171 19.76 10.42 -2.63
N GLN A 172 18.91 10.30 -3.64
CA GLN A 172 19.29 10.23 -5.06
C GLN A 172 19.14 11.60 -5.75
N GLY A 173 19.91 11.85 -6.81
CA GLY A 173 19.78 13.07 -7.61
C GLY A 173 20.47 14.30 -7.00
N LYS A 174 21.48 14.14 -6.15
CA LYS A 174 22.19 15.26 -5.51
C LYS A 174 23.18 16.01 -6.41
N THR A 175 23.64 15.43 -7.51
CA THR A 175 24.54 16.06 -8.48
C THR A 175 23.76 16.41 -9.74
N ALA A 176 24.31 17.36 -10.54
CA ALA A 176 23.67 17.77 -11.80
C ALA A 176 23.46 16.58 -12.75
N ASP A 177 24.43 15.68 -12.86
CA ASP A 177 24.35 14.52 -13.75
C ASP A 177 23.33 13.49 -13.22
N ALA A 178 23.33 13.21 -11.91
CA ALA A 178 22.34 12.34 -11.29
C ALA A 178 20.92 12.92 -11.42
N ALA A 179 20.73 14.23 -11.29
CA ALA A 179 19.45 14.89 -11.48
C ALA A 179 18.96 14.82 -12.94
N LYS A 180 19.87 15.03 -13.91
CA LYS A 180 19.56 14.89 -15.35
C LYS A 180 19.15 13.44 -15.68
N LYS A 181 19.93 12.47 -15.16
CA LYS A 181 19.61 11.04 -15.34
C LYS A 181 18.24 10.71 -14.76
N LEU A 182 17.92 11.16 -13.54
CA LEU A 182 16.65 10.90 -12.91
C LEU A 182 15.47 11.47 -13.71
N LEU A 183 15.61 12.69 -14.26
CA LEU A 183 14.60 13.26 -15.16
C LEU A 183 14.48 12.45 -16.46
N ALA A 184 15.59 12.02 -17.05
CA ALA A 184 15.55 11.20 -18.27
C ALA A 184 14.86 9.86 -18.00
N ASP A 185 15.17 9.19 -16.88
CA ASP A 185 14.53 7.97 -16.46
C ASP A 185 13.01 8.18 -16.21
N ALA A 186 12.64 9.30 -15.57
CA ALA A 186 11.23 9.63 -15.31
C ALA A 186 10.42 9.80 -16.60
N LYS A 187 10.99 10.46 -17.60
CA LYS A 187 10.38 10.59 -18.93
C LYS A 187 10.31 9.24 -19.65
N ALA A 188 11.36 8.44 -19.57
CA ALA A 188 11.41 7.14 -20.23
C ALA A 188 10.32 6.18 -19.69
N VAL A 189 10.09 6.13 -18.38
CA VAL A 189 9.03 5.30 -17.81
C VAL A 189 7.63 5.82 -18.14
N GLU A 190 7.44 7.15 -18.22
CA GLU A 190 6.19 7.75 -18.72
C GLU A 190 5.93 7.35 -20.18
N GLU A 191 6.94 7.49 -21.06
CA GLU A 191 6.86 7.10 -22.48
C GLU A 191 6.64 5.59 -22.66
N ALA A 192 7.15 4.77 -21.73
CA ALA A 192 6.89 3.34 -21.71
C ALA A 192 5.44 2.98 -21.32
N GLY A 193 4.67 3.93 -20.80
CA GLY A 193 3.24 3.79 -20.48
C GLY A 193 2.91 3.65 -19.00
N ALA A 194 3.84 3.90 -18.08
CA ALA A 194 3.51 4.00 -16.67
C ALA A 194 2.46 5.11 -16.45
N PHE A 195 1.44 4.85 -15.64
CA PHE A 195 0.39 5.85 -15.38
C PHE A 195 0.65 6.73 -14.17
N ALA A 196 1.60 6.36 -13.32
CA ALA A 196 2.06 7.10 -12.14
C ALA A 196 3.52 6.75 -11.84
N LEU A 197 4.21 7.61 -11.10
CA LEU A 197 5.61 7.47 -10.73
C LEU A 197 5.81 7.73 -9.24
N VAL A 198 6.37 6.76 -8.50
CA VAL A 198 6.88 6.97 -7.14
C VAL A 198 8.27 7.59 -7.21
N LEU A 199 8.50 8.66 -6.43
CA LEU A 199 9.81 9.28 -6.22
C LEU A 199 10.20 9.11 -4.75
N GLU A 200 11.22 8.29 -4.49
CA GLU A 200 11.69 8.02 -3.14
C GLU A 200 13.06 8.64 -2.85
N CYS A 201 13.18 9.32 -1.71
CA CYS A 201 14.42 9.93 -1.23
C CYS A 201 15.10 10.81 -2.29
N VAL A 202 14.31 11.70 -2.93
CA VAL A 202 14.77 12.68 -3.93
C VAL A 202 14.71 14.08 -3.32
N PRO A 203 15.69 14.97 -3.55
CA PRO A 203 15.61 16.34 -3.06
C PRO A 203 14.30 17.03 -3.46
N ALA A 204 13.63 17.70 -2.52
CA ALA A 204 12.27 18.23 -2.71
C ALA A 204 12.13 19.16 -3.93
N LYS A 205 13.12 20.04 -4.19
CA LYS A 205 13.12 20.91 -5.36
C LYS A 205 13.25 20.16 -6.67
N LEU A 206 14.04 19.07 -6.69
CA LEU A 206 14.21 18.22 -7.86
C LEU A 206 12.93 17.43 -8.13
N ALA A 207 12.33 16.83 -7.10
CA ALA A 207 11.08 16.09 -7.23
C ALA A 207 9.94 16.98 -7.73
N ALA A 208 9.79 18.20 -7.19
CA ALA A 208 8.81 19.18 -7.66
C ALA A 208 9.04 19.56 -9.14
N TRP A 209 10.30 19.74 -9.53
CA TRP A 209 10.64 20.08 -10.91
C TRP A 209 10.35 18.92 -11.87
N ILE A 210 10.70 17.68 -11.49
CA ILE A 210 10.35 16.47 -12.27
C ILE A 210 8.83 16.34 -12.39
N SER A 211 8.08 16.49 -11.28
CA SER A 211 6.62 16.42 -11.26
C SER A 211 5.96 17.40 -12.25
N GLY A 212 6.52 18.61 -12.36
CA GLY A 212 6.05 19.61 -13.32
C GLY A 212 6.42 19.33 -14.79
N LYS A 213 7.31 18.35 -15.06
CA LYS A 213 7.72 17.96 -16.41
C LYS A 213 7.00 16.72 -16.94
N LEU A 214 6.28 16.02 -16.08
CA LEU A 214 5.53 14.81 -16.41
C LEU A 214 4.03 15.12 -16.51
N THR A 215 3.33 14.38 -17.34
CA THR A 215 1.86 14.39 -17.43
C THR A 215 1.23 13.41 -16.44
N ILE A 216 1.94 12.33 -16.11
CA ILE A 216 1.51 11.35 -15.11
C ILE A 216 1.72 11.87 -13.68
N PRO A 217 0.88 11.49 -12.72
CA PRO A 217 1.04 11.88 -11.32
C PRO A 217 2.31 11.28 -10.70
N THR A 218 2.95 12.08 -9.83
CA THR A 218 4.07 11.65 -9.01
C THR A 218 3.64 11.46 -7.56
N ILE A 219 4.07 10.38 -6.94
CA ILE A 219 3.82 10.04 -5.53
C ILE A 219 5.16 10.09 -4.78
N GLY A 220 5.28 11.03 -3.85
CA GLY A 220 6.51 11.22 -3.09
C GLY A 220 6.58 10.38 -1.82
N ILE A 221 7.77 9.89 -1.50
CA ILE A 221 8.16 9.40 -0.19
C ILE A 221 9.56 9.91 0.13
N GLY A 222 9.69 10.81 1.10
CA GLY A 222 10.95 11.51 1.32
C GLY A 222 11.38 12.41 0.13
N ALA A 223 10.41 12.90 -0.66
CA ALA A 223 10.63 13.72 -1.85
C ALA A 223 9.99 15.11 -1.76
N GLY A 224 9.47 15.49 -0.59
CA GLY A 224 8.86 16.79 -0.33
C GLY A 224 7.42 16.92 -0.85
N ALA A 225 6.78 18.06 -0.55
CA ALA A 225 5.37 18.31 -0.84
C ALA A 225 5.07 18.70 -2.30
N GLY A 226 6.10 18.81 -3.15
CA GLY A 226 5.96 19.21 -4.56
C GLY A 226 5.49 18.09 -5.49
N CYS A 227 5.39 16.85 -5.02
CA CYS A 227 4.77 15.74 -5.75
C CYS A 227 3.24 15.86 -5.74
N ASP A 228 2.59 15.16 -6.67
CA ASP A 228 1.12 15.18 -6.79
C ASP A 228 0.44 14.36 -5.68
N GLY A 229 1.15 13.43 -5.07
CA GLY A 229 0.68 12.64 -3.92
C GLY A 229 1.81 12.27 -2.97
N GLN A 230 1.45 11.53 -1.92
CA GLN A 230 2.41 11.02 -0.92
C GLN A 230 2.09 9.58 -0.57
N VAL A 231 3.13 8.78 -0.29
CA VAL A 231 3.02 7.45 0.28
C VAL A 231 3.87 7.34 1.55
N LEU A 232 3.40 6.58 2.53
CA LEU A 232 4.15 6.17 3.71
C LEU A 232 3.90 4.68 3.99
N VAL A 233 4.84 4.04 4.67
CA VAL A 233 4.63 2.75 5.34
C VAL A 233 3.72 3.01 6.55
N TYR A 234 2.58 2.31 6.63
CA TYR A 234 1.59 2.66 7.65
C TYR A 234 2.06 2.35 9.07
N GLN A 235 2.91 1.34 9.26
CA GLN A 235 3.51 1.04 10.55
C GLN A 235 4.40 2.20 11.03
N ASP A 236 5.13 2.83 10.11
CA ASP A 236 5.98 3.97 10.45
C ASP A 236 5.13 5.16 10.88
N MET A 237 4.11 5.53 10.10
CA MET A 237 3.27 6.69 10.42
C MET A 237 2.42 6.51 11.69
N LEU A 238 2.17 5.28 12.09
CA LEU A 238 1.43 4.95 13.32
C LEU A 238 2.33 4.65 14.52
N GLY A 239 3.67 4.76 14.37
CA GLY A 239 4.61 4.47 15.45
C GLY A 239 4.58 3.02 15.94
N MET A 240 4.23 2.08 15.03
CA MET A 240 4.18 0.64 15.32
C MET A 240 5.54 -0.03 15.12
N PHE A 241 6.32 0.44 14.13
CA PHE A 241 7.65 -0.06 13.81
C PHE A 241 8.70 0.86 14.44
N SER A 242 9.61 0.30 15.25
CA SER A 242 10.54 1.06 16.10
C SER A 242 12.02 0.86 15.77
N ASP A 243 12.37 -0.11 14.91
CA ASP A 243 13.76 -0.46 14.66
C ASP A 243 14.51 0.63 13.90
N TYR A 244 13.82 1.34 13.02
CA TYR A 244 14.36 2.48 12.30
C TYR A 244 13.25 3.46 11.92
N GLN A 245 13.46 4.75 12.18
CA GLN A 245 12.54 5.83 11.75
C GLN A 245 13.21 6.71 10.71
N PRO A 246 12.77 6.67 9.43
CA PRO A 246 13.25 7.57 8.40
C PRO A 246 12.93 9.04 8.73
N LYS A 247 13.84 9.97 8.42
CA LYS A 247 13.67 11.41 8.67
C LYS A 247 12.38 12.00 8.07
N PHE A 248 11.88 11.44 6.98
CA PHE A 248 10.71 11.94 6.28
C PHE A 248 9.38 11.45 6.87
N VAL A 249 9.43 10.54 7.85
CA VAL A 249 8.22 10.01 8.50
C VAL A 249 7.74 10.98 9.56
N ARG A 250 6.46 11.35 9.48
CA ARG A 250 5.72 12.00 10.56
C ARG A 250 4.83 10.95 11.23
N HIS A 251 4.89 10.87 12.54
CA HIS A 251 3.91 10.09 13.30
C HIS A 251 2.58 10.86 13.36
N PHE A 252 1.50 10.19 12.95
CA PHE A 252 0.13 10.69 13.06
C PHE A 252 -0.57 10.14 14.29
N ALA A 253 -0.06 9.03 14.85
CA ALA A 253 -0.48 8.44 16.12
C ALA A 253 0.67 7.60 16.70
N ASP A 254 0.58 7.24 17.99
CA ASP A 254 1.46 6.28 18.66
C ASP A 254 0.70 4.99 18.99
N VAL A 255 0.31 4.27 17.95
CA VAL A 255 -0.45 3.02 18.08
C VAL A 255 0.39 1.92 18.71
N GLY A 256 1.71 1.93 18.50
CA GLY A 256 2.61 0.96 19.11
C GLY A 256 2.56 0.99 20.65
N SER A 257 2.54 2.18 21.25
CA SER A 257 2.37 2.33 22.71
C SER A 257 1.00 1.86 23.17
N VAL A 258 -0.06 2.28 22.47
CA VAL A 258 -1.44 1.86 22.81
C VAL A 258 -1.58 0.34 22.78
N MET A 259 -0.98 -0.33 21.79
CA MET A 259 -1.01 -1.79 21.70
C MET A 259 -0.26 -2.45 22.87
N ARG A 260 0.94 -1.97 23.21
CA ARG A 260 1.70 -2.50 24.37
C ARG A 260 0.92 -2.37 25.68
N ASP A 261 0.31 -1.21 25.89
CA ASP A 261 -0.48 -0.95 27.10
C ASP A 261 -1.71 -1.88 27.15
N ALA A 262 -2.40 -2.06 26.04
CA ALA A 262 -3.55 -2.96 25.95
C ALA A 262 -3.16 -4.43 26.20
N PHE A 263 -2.00 -4.88 25.67
CA PHE A 263 -1.49 -6.22 25.94
C PHE A 263 -1.15 -6.43 27.41
N ALA A 264 -0.54 -5.42 28.06
CA ALA A 264 -0.23 -5.46 29.49
C ALA A 264 -1.51 -5.53 30.35
N GLN A 265 -2.51 -4.70 30.03
CA GLN A 265 -3.81 -4.72 30.70
C GLN A 265 -4.53 -6.07 30.54
N TYR A 266 -4.52 -6.65 29.34
CA TYR A 266 -5.08 -7.97 29.12
C TYR A 266 -4.37 -9.04 29.95
N GLN A 267 -3.03 -9.01 29.98
CA GLN A 267 -2.23 -9.95 30.77
C GLN A 267 -2.56 -9.83 32.27
N GLU A 268 -2.65 -8.62 32.81
CA GLU A 268 -3.00 -8.34 34.20
C GLU A 268 -4.41 -8.86 34.53
N ALA A 269 -5.40 -8.56 33.69
CA ALA A 269 -6.78 -8.98 33.89
C ALA A 269 -6.97 -10.50 33.88
N VAL A 270 -6.18 -11.22 33.06
CA VAL A 270 -6.15 -12.70 33.07
C VAL A 270 -5.51 -13.23 34.35
N HIS A 271 -4.42 -12.60 34.82
CA HIS A 271 -3.69 -13.05 36.02
C HIS A 271 -4.47 -12.80 37.31
N ASP A 272 -5.20 -11.71 37.41
CA ASP A 272 -5.99 -11.37 38.60
C ASP A 272 -7.42 -11.95 38.58
N GLY A 273 -7.81 -12.59 37.45
CA GLY A 273 -9.12 -13.23 37.29
C GLY A 273 -10.25 -12.26 36.99
N SER A 274 -9.98 -10.99 36.72
CA SER A 274 -11.02 -10.01 36.32
C SER A 274 -11.49 -10.22 34.87
N PHE A 275 -10.73 -10.94 34.07
CA PHE A 275 -11.14 -11.39 32.73
C PHE A 275 -10.92 -12.92 32.59
N PRO A 276 -11.91 -13.69 32.07
CA PRO A 276 -13.25 -13.23 31.66
C PRO A 276 -14.12 -12.88 32.86
N ALA A 277 -14.91 -11.79 32.76
CA ALA A 277 -15.97 -11.47 33.69
C ALA A 277 -17.25 -12.24 33.34
N LYS A 278 -18.25 -12.23 34.24
CA LYS A 278 -19.48 -13.01 34.07
C LYS A 278 -20.24 -12.76 32.77
N GLU A 279 -20.17 -11.55 32.24
CA GLU A 279 -20.75 -11.21 30.92
C GLU A 279 -20.02 -11.84 29.73
N HIS A 280 -18.85 -12.39 29.93
CA HIS A 280 -18.04 -13.07 28.90
C HIS A 280 -18.18 -14.60 28.97
N GLU A 281 -19.02 -15.13 29.91
CA GLU A 281 -19.18 -16.57 30.14
C GLU A 281 -20.43 -17.11 29.45
N PHE A 282 -20.38 -18.37 29.06
CA PHE A 282 -21.56 -19.09 28.61
C PHE A 282 -22.08 -19.97 29.74
N ALA A 283 -23.38 -19.89 30.00
CA ALA A 283 -24.03 -20.67 31.06
C ALA A 283 -24.37 -22.09 30.59
N ILE A 284 -24.25 -23.05 31.52
CA ILE A 284 -24.85 -24.38 31.42
C ILE A 284 -25.83 -24.51 32.61
N SER A 285 -26.93 -25.26 32.44
CA SER A 285 -27.87 -25.42 33.54
C SER A 285 -27.33 -26.31 34.66
N ASP A 286 -27.70 -25.99 35.90
CA ASP A 286 -27.27 -26.76 37.08
C ASP A 286 -27.76 -28.23 37.01
N GLU A 287 -28.89 -28.49 36.34
CA GLU A 287 -29.41 -29.83 36.13
C GLU A 287 -28.50 -30.68 35.24
N ILE A 288 -27.92 -30.10 34.16
CA ILE A 288 -26.99 -30.80 33.31
C ILE A 288 -25.69 -31.07 34.06
N MET A 289 -25.20 -30.10 34.83
CA MET A 289 -23.99 -30.28 35.66
C MET A 289 -24.18 -31.40 36.70
N ALA A 290 -25.35 -31.42 37.38
CA ALA A 290 -25.67 -32.47 38.36
C ALA A 290 -25.76 -33.86 37.73
N GLN A 291 -26.25 -33.98 36.48
CA GLN A 291 -26.23 -35.24 35.74
C GLN A 291 -24.82 -35.74 35.44
N LEU A 292 -23.94 -34.85 34.94
CA LEU A 292 -22.53 -35.18 34.64
C LEU A 292 -21.79 -35.63 35.91
N GLU A 293 -21.97 -34.97 37.03
CA GLU A 293 -21.34 -35.32 38.32
C GLU A 293 -21.82 -36.67 38.91
N GLN A 294 -23.03 -37.13 38.52
CA GLN A 294 -23.55 -38.41 38.92
C GLN A 294 -23.00 -39.53 38.05
N GLU A 295 -22.72 -39.29 36.77
CA GLU A 295 -22.15 -40.28 35.84
C GLU A 295 -20.68 -40.55 36.08
N GLU A 296 -19.92 -39.63 36.71
CA GLU A 296 -18.49 -39.78 37.04
C GLU A 296 -18.25 -40.52 38.39
N LYS A 297 -19.28 -40.78 39.16
CA LYS A 297 -19.19 -41.52 40.44
C LYS A 297 -19.43 -43.03 40.27
#